data_464acaac67d2d886c928a47261ee8962
#
_entry.id   464acaac67d2d886c928a47261ee8962
#
_cell.length_a   1.000
_cell.length_b   1.000
_cell.length_c   1.000
_cell.angle_alpha   90.00
_cell.angle_beta   90.00
_cell.angle_gamma   90.00
#
_symmetry.space_group_name_H-M   'P 1'
#
loop_
_entity.id
_entity.type
_entity.pdbx_description
1 polymer ?
#
loop_
_entity_poly.entity_id
_entity_poly.type
_entity_poly.pdbx_seq_one_letter_code
_entity_poly.pdbx_strand_id
1 'polypeptide(L)'
;MNLTIDAIGKQYRGGNWALKDFTLSLGPGVLGLLGPNGAGKSTLMRILATITPPTEGRATWNGQDILREPDGLRATLGYLPQDFGVYPNLNAQEFLEYIAAAKGLDTRAARRRIDDLLQLVNLVEARKRPLGGFSGGMRQRVGIAQALLNDPRLLIVDEPTAGLDPEERVRFRNLLSDLSGERIVILSTHIVSDVEATATRIALIDKGRLVACSAPEELLERALGKVWEWVMPSAELQARKEGLLISGTLRRSDGVRVRAVAAEPPVPQAEAVAPNLEDAYLMHMAASRGTMP
;
A
#
# COMPACT_ATOMS: atom_id res chain seq x y z
N MET A 1 5.11 -9.54 18.74
CA MET A 1 4.01 -9.48 17.76
C MET A 1 4.58 -9.88 16.41
N ASN A 2 3.95 -10.87 15.75
CA ASN A 2 4.44 -11.43 14.50
C ASN A 2 3.28 -11.90 13.61
N LEU A 3 3.32 -11.55 12.32
CA LEU A 3 2.43 -12.06 11.28
C LEU A 3 3.29 -12.90 10.32
N THR A 4 3.00 -14.19 10.22
CA THR A 4 3.71 -15.09 9.31
C THR A 4 2.77 -15.59 8.22
N ILE A 5 3.20 -15.50 6.99
CA ILE A 5 2.53 -15.96 5.78
C ILE A 5 3.40 -17.06 5.19
N ASP A 6 2.85 -18.25 5.03
CA ASP A 6 3.58 -19.45 4.61
C ASP A 6 2.92 -20.06 3.38
N ALA A 7 3.59 -19.93 2.24
CA ALA A 7 3.22 -20.47 0.93
C ALA A 7 1.74 -20.20 0.54
N ILE A 8 1.21 -19.01 0.83
CA ILE A 8 -0.18 -18.68 0.49
C ILE A 8 -0.37 -18.66 -1.03
N GLY A 9 -1.33 -19.47 -1.48
CA GLY A 9 -1.88 -19.47 -2.82
C GLY A 9 -3.37 -19.18 -2.81
N LYS A 10 -3.85 -18.43 -3.82
CA LYS A 10 -5.27 -18.20 -4.04
C LYS A 10 -5.63 -18.34 -5.49
N GLN A 11 -6.45 -19.34 -5.76
CA GLN A 11 -7.05 -19.57 -7.07
C GLN A 11 -8.54 -19.21 -7.01
N TYR A 12 -9.01 -18.42 -7.95
CA TYR A 12 -10.42 -18.12 -8.13
C TYR A 12 -11.09 -19.08 -9.11
N ARG A 13 -12.42 -19.09 -9.11
CA ARG A 13 -13.20 -19.86 -10.09
C ARG A 13 -12.77 -19.50 -11.51
N GLY A 14 -12.53 -20.51 -12.37
CA GLY A 14 -11.96 -20.30 -13.72
C GLY A 14 -10.47 -20.57 -13.82
N GLY A 15 -9.82 -21.03 -12.74
CA GLY A 15 -8.43 -21.51 -12.76
C GLY A 15 -7.36 -20.41 -12.63
N ASN A 16 -7.77 -19.16 -12.54
CA ASN A 16 -6.83 -18.03 -12.44
C ASN A 16 -6.24 -17.91 -11.03
N TRP A 17 -4.91 -17.92 -10.93
CA TRP A 17 -4.17 -17.74 -9.70
C TRP A 17 -3.93 -16.26 -9.43
N ALA A 18 -4.53 -15.74 -8.35
CA ALA A 18 -4.28 -14.39 -7.87
C ALA A 18 -3.07 -14.30 -6.94
N LEU A 19 -2.75 -15.40 -6.24
CA LEU A 19 -1.53 -15.55 -5.43
C LEU A 19 -0.96 -16.95 -5.65
N LYS A 20 0.38 -17.05 -5.63
CA LYS A 20 1.11 -18.32 -5.76
C LYS A 20 2.33 -18.27 -4.85
N ASP A 21 2.39 -19.22 -3.90
CA ASP A 21 3.55 -19.45 -3.05
C ASP A 21 4.08 -18.15 -2.41
N PHE A 22 3.15 -17.36 -1.86
CA PHE A 22 3.48 -16.09 -1.24
C PHE A 22 3.91 -16.32 0.21
N THR A 23 5.19 -16.10 0.49
CA THR A 23 5.78 -16.32 1.82
C THR A 23 6.42 -15.04 2.34
N LEU A 24 6.04 -14.62 3.56
CA LEU A 24 6.54 -13.40 4.18
C LEU A 24 6.36 -13.44 5.70
N SER A 25 7.32 -12.91 6.45
CA SER A 25 7.20 -12.71 7.89
C SER A 25 7.38 -11.25 8.27
N LEU A 26 6.48 -10.75 9.13
CA LEU A 26 6.40 -9.35 9.53
C LEU A 26 6.41 -9.22 11.05
N GLY A 27 7.27 -8.32 11.54
CA GLY A 27 7.23 -7.74 12.88
C GLY A 27 6.65 -6.31 12.82
N PRO A 28 6.71 -5.56 13.94
CA PRO A 28 6.29 -4.17 13.99
C PRO A 28 6.98 -3.30 12.92
N GLY A 29 6.27 -2.33 12.40
CA GLY A 29 6.69 -1.41 11.36
C GLY A 29 5.66 -1.30 10.22
N VAL A 30 6.00 -0.54 9.19
CA VAL A 30 5.16 -0.34 8.00
C VAL A 30 5.70 -1.16 6.83
N LEU A 31 4.91 -2.11 6.34
CA LEU A 31 5.14 -2.80 5.07
C LEU A 31 4.42 -2.06 3.94
N GLY A 32 5.17 -1.51 3.00
CA GLY A 32 4.63 -1.08 1.71
C GLY A 32 4.49 -2.28 0.76
N LEU A 33 3.27 -2.64 0.38
CA LEU A 33 2.99 -3.67 -0.62
C LEU A 33 2.81 -3.01 -1.98
N LEU A 34 3.86 -3.04 -2.79
CA LEU A 34 3.94 -2.33 -4.06
C LEU A 34 3.86 -3.29 -5.24
N GLY A 35 3.06 -2.98 -6.23
CA GLY A 35 2.92 -3.78 -7.45
C GLY A 35 1.82 -3.27 -8.36
N PRO A 36 1.78 -3.71 -9.62
CA PRO A 36 0.78 -3.24 -10.58
C PRO A 36 -0.65 -3.68 -10.20
N ASN A 37 -1.63 -3.09 -10.86
CA ASN A 37 -3.02 -3.54 -10.73
C ASN A 37 -3.14 -5.01 -11.17
N GLY A 38 -3.91 -5.80 -10.41
CA GLY A 38 -4.05 -7.23 -10.65
C GLY A 38 -2.88 -8.10 -10.15
N ALA A 39 -1.85 -7.53 -9.52
CA ALA A 39 -0.71 -8.29 -8.98
C ALA A 39 -1.06 -9.22 -7.79
N GLY A 40 -2.26 -9.08 -7.18
CA GLY A 40 -2.70 -9.90 -6.06
C GLY A 40 -2.75 -9.18 -4.71
N LYS A 41 -2.42 -7.88 -4.65
CA LYS A 41 -2.36 -7.08 -3.40
C LYS A 41 -3.65 -7.17 -2.59
N SER A 42 -4.79 -6.78 -3.15
CA SER A 42 -6.10 -6.82 -2.45
C SER A 42 -6.54 -8.25 -2.10
N THR A 43 -6.14 -9.26 -2.89
CA THR A 43 -6.39 -10.66 -2.55
C THR A 43 -5.63 -11.06 -1.29
N LEU A 44 -4.35 -10.71 -1.20
CA LEU A 44 -3.54 -10.96 0.00
C LEU A 44 -4.16 -10.26 1.22
N MET A 45 -4.51 -8.99 1.09
CA MET A 45 -5.11 -8.23 2.19
C MET A 45 -6.43 -8.81 2.67
N ARG A 46 -7.31 -9.26 1.76
CA ARG A 46 -8.57 -9.94 2.13
C ARG A 46 -8.33 -11.26 2.86
N ILE A 47 -7.27 -11.99 2.52
CA ILE A 47 -6.90 -13.22 3.24
C ILE A 47 -6.42 -12.87 4.66
N LEU A 48 -5.52 -11.89 4.78
CA LEU A 48 -5.00 -11.44 6.07
C LEU A 48 -6.07 -10.79 6.95
N ALA A 49 -7.06 -10.14 6.34
CA ALA A 49 -8.25 -9.62 7.03
C ALA A 49 -9.29 -10.72 7.37
N THR A 50 -9.00 -11.98 7.12
CA THR A 50 -9.89 -13.14 7.36
C THR A 50 -11.23 -13.10 6.61
N ILE A 51 -11.29 -12.36 5.49
CA ILE A 51 -12.51 -12.22 4.67
C ILE A 51 -12.60 -13.35 3.65
N THR A 52 -11.45 -13.76 3.10
CA THR A 52 -11.38 -14.79 2.05
C THR A 52 -10.37 -15.85 2.46
N PRO A 53 -10.71 -17.15 2.46
CA PRO A 53 -9.74 -18.19 2.73
C PRO A 53 -8.76 -18.33 1.55
N PRO A 54 -7.48 -18.66 1.77
CA PRO A 54 -6.57 -19.07 0.72
C PRO A 54 -7.03 -20.42 0.13
N THR A 55 -6.48 -20.78 -1.02
CA THR A 55 -6.66 -22.11 -1.63
C THR A 55 -5.63 -23.10 -1.04
N GLU A 56 -4.44 -22.60 -0.77
CA GLU A 56 -3.33 -23.36 -0.17
C GLU A 56 -2.47 -22.46 0.69
N GLY A 57 -1.61 -23.05 1.52
CA GLY A 57 -0.79 -22.34 2.48
C GLY A 57 -1.55 -21.90 3.72
N ARG A 58 -0.91 -21.13 4.57
CA ARG A 58 -1.49 -20.64 5.83
C ARG A 58 -0.90 -19.29 6.23
N ALA A 59 -1.63 -18.58 7.09
CA ALA A 59 -1.10 -17.41 7.79
C ALA A 59 -1.35 -17.54 9.29
N THR A 60 -0.41 -17.04 10.09
CA THR A 60 -0.51 -17.06 11.54
C THR A 60 -0.28 -15.69 12.14
N TRP A 61 -1.04 -15.39 13.19
CA TRP A 61 -0.89 -14.20 14.02
C TRP A 61 -0.41 -14.62 15.41
N ASN A 62 0.81 -14.23 15.80
CA ASN A 62 1.44 -14.66 17.03
C ASN A 62 1.45 -16.20 17.21
N GLY A 63 1.61 -16.95 16.11
CA GLY A 63 1.61 -18.40 16.08
C GLY A 63 0.23 -19.06 15.94
N GLN A 64 -0.88 -18.33 16.07
CA GLN A 64 -2.24 -18.85 15.88
C GLN A 64 -2.67 -18.74 14.41
N ASP A 65 -3.24 -19.79 13.86
CA ASP A 65 -3.76 -19.80 12.47
C ASP A 65 -4.97 -18.88 12.36
N ILE A 66 -4.84 -17.83 11.53
CA ILE A 66 -5.86 -16.78 11.38
C ILE A 66 -7.19 -17.25 10.77
N LEU A 67 -7.22 -18.43 10.17
CA LEU A 67 -8.43 -18.98 9.56
C LEU A 67 -9.14 -19.95 10.47
N ARG A 68 -8.37 -20.70 11.27
CA ARG A 68 -8.93 -21.65 12.26
C ARG A 68 -9.38 -20.93 13.52
N GLU A 69 -8.62 -19.93 13.94
CA GLU A 69 -8.84 -19.15 15.16
C GLU A 69 -8.83 -17.63 14.85
N PRO A 70 -9.81 -17.13 14.07
CA PRO A 70 -9.77 -15.75 13.56
C PRO A 70 -10.04 -14.68 14.63
N ASP A 71 -10.68 -15.03 15.75
CA ASP A 71 -11.18 -14.07 16.72
C ASP A 71 -10.06 -13.30 17.42
N GLY A 72 -8.94 -13.95 17.71
CA GLY A 72 -7.76 -13.32 18.29
C GLY A 72 -7.17 -12.23 17.39
N LEU A 73 -7.12 -12.48 16.08
CA LEU A 73 -6.69 -11.46 15.11
C LEU A 73 -7.76 -10.38 14.94
N ARG A 74 -9.03 -10.74 14.73
CA ARG A 74 -10.14 -9.79 14.49
C ARG A 74 -10.29 -8.77 15.60
N ALA A 75 -10.08 -9.16 16.86
CA ALA A 75 -10.12 -8.26 18.01
C ALA A 75 -9.06 -7.14 17.91
N THR A 76 -7.94 -7.39 17.24
CA THR A 76 -6.80 -6.47 17.13
C THR A 76 -6.55 -5.99 15.71
N LEU A 77 -7.47 -6.26 14.77
CA LEU A 77 -7.38 -5.88 13.36
C LEU A 77 -8.11 -4.58 13.09
N GLY A 78 -7.42 -3.67 12.40
CA GLY A 78 -8.02 -2.56 11.65
C GLY A 78 -7.92 -2.85 10.15
N TYR A 79 -9.02 -2.73 9.44
CA TYR A 79 -9.03 -2.93 7.98
C TYR A 79 -9.76 -1.82 7.25
N LEU A 80 -9.07 -1.20 6.31
CA LEU A 80 -9.63 -0.25 5.35
C LEU A 80 -9.53 -0.85 3.95
N PRO A 81 -10.64 -1.33 3.36
CA PRO A 81 -10.65 -1.81 1.98
C PRO A 81 -10.57 -0.66 0.98
N GLN A 82 -10.15 -0.95 -0.25
CA GLN A 82 -10.11 0.00 -1.35
C GLN A 82 -11.50 0.62 -1.61
N ASP A 83 -12.54 -0.22 -1.67
CA ASP A 83 -13.94 0.23 -1.78
C ASP A 83 -14.56 0.25 -0.38
N PHE A 84 -14.50 1.41 0.25
CA PHE A 84 -15.09 1.63 1.56
C PHE A 84 -16.52 2.16 1.41
N GLY A 85 -17.48 1.28 1.71
CA GLY A 85 -18.90 1.62 1.73
C GLY A 85 -19.31 2.30 3.03
N VAL A 86 -20.15 3.35 2.93
CA VAL A 86 -20.76 4.02 4.07
C VAL A 86 -22.28 3.94 3.98
N TYR A 87 -22.95 4.01 5.11
CA TYR A 87 -24.41 4.19 5.16
C TYR A 87 -24.73 5.68 4.93
N PRO A 88 -25.29 6.07 3.78
CA PRO A 88 -25.40 7.48 3.38
C PRO A 88 -26.29 8.31 4.30
N ASN A 89 -27.24 7.68 4.99
CA ASN A 89 -28.17 8.34 5.91
C ASN A 89 -27.60 8.55 7.33
N LEU A 90 -26.53 7.86 7.70
CA LEU A 90 -25.85 8.08 8.97
C LEU A 90 -24.88 9.25 8.87
N ASN A 91 -24.68 9.97 9.97
CA ASN A 91 -23.56 10.89 10.08
C ASN A 91 -22.28 10.16 10.53
N ALA A 92 -21.14 10.87 10.53
CA ALA A 92 -19.85 10.23 10.84
C ALA A 92 -19.80 9.66 12.27
N GLN A 93 -20.39 10.34 13.24
CA GLN A 93 -20.44 9.88 14.62
C GLN A 93 -21.31 8.61 14.74
N GLU A 94 -22.53 8.64 14.22
CA GLU A 94 -23.47 7.51 14.24
C GLU A 94 -22.88 6.27 13.55
N PHE A 95 -22.19 6.48 12.42
CA PHE A 95 -21.52 5.40 11.72
C PHE A 95 -20.42 4.76 12.58
N LEU A 96 -19.57 5.58 13.21
CA LEU A 96 -18.51 5.06 14.08
C LEU A 96 -19.06 4.40 15.34
N GLU A 97 -20.15 4.92 15.93
CA GLU A 97 -20.85 4.28 17.05
C GLU A 97 -21.43 2.91 16.64
N TYR A 98 -22.02 2.81 15.44
CA TYR A 98 -22.50 1.56 14.88
C TYR A 98 -21.37 0.52 14.71
N ILE A 99 -20.24 0.93 14.15
CA ILE A 99 -19.08 0.03 13.99
C ILE A 99 -18.49 -0.37 15.35
N ALA A 100 -18.42 0.56 16.32
CA ALA A 100 -17.97 0.27 17.68
C ALA A 100 -18.83 -0.81 18.35
N ALA A 101 -20.15 -0.69 18.23
CA ALA A 101 -21.10 -1.68 18.74
C ALA A 101 -20.93 -3.04 18.04
N ALA A 102 -20.76 -3.05 16.71
CA ALA A 102 -20.51 -4.27 15.94
C ALA A 102 -19.20 -4.98 16.33
N LYS A 103 -18.20 -4.20 16.75
CA LYS A 103 -16.92 -4.71 17.29
C LYS A 103 -16.98 -5.11 18.77
N GLY A 104 -18.12 -4.92 19.45
CA GLY A 104 -18.30 -5.22 20.87
C GLY A 104 -17.53 -4.29 21.82
N LEU A 105 -17.23 -3.06 21.39
CA LEU A 105 -16.51 -2.09 22.21
C LEU A 105 -17.41 -1.51 23.30
N ASP A 106 -16.84 -1.27 24.50
CA ASP A 106 -17.55 -0.57 25.57
C ASP A 106 -18.05 0.81 25.11
N THR A 107 -19.31 1.11 25.32
CA THR A 107 -19.98 2.32 24.80
C THR A 107 -19.30 3.60 25.27
N ARG A 108 -18.88 3.66 26.56
CA ARG A 108 -18.25 4.87 27.12
C ARG A 108 -16.83 5.07 26.61
N ALA A 109 -16.06 3.99 26.48
CA ALA A 109 -14.73 4.01 25.90
C ALA A 109 -14.80 4.36 24.40
N ALA A 110 -15.75 3.75 23.66
CA ALA A 110 -15.96 4.01 22.25
C ALA A 110 -16.27 5.48 21.95
N ARG A 111 -17.15 6.12 22.74
CA ARG A 111 -17.46 7.56 22.54
C ARG A 111 -16.24 8.45 22.66
N ARG A 112 -15.42 8.26 23.68
CA ARG A 112 -14.16 9.01 23.83
C ARG A 112 -13.22 8.77 22.65
N ARG A 113 -13.07 7.51 22.28
CA ARG A 113 -12.23 7.13 21.13
C ARG A 113 -12.72 7.73 19.82
N ILE A 114 -14.04 7.80 19.60
CA ILE A 114 -14.65 8.44 18.42
C ILE A 114 -14.33 9.93 18.37
N ASP A 115 -14.41 10.63 19.50
CA ASP A 115 -14.06 12.06 19.58
C ASP A 115 -12.59 12.28 19.18
N ASP A 116 -11.66 11.50 19.74
CA ASP A 116 -10.23 11.55 19.41
C ASP A 116 -9.99 11.25 17.91
N LEU A 117 -10.64 10.24 17.37
CA LEU A 117 -10.48 9.85 15.97
C LEU A 117 -11.07 10.88 15.02
N LEU A 118 -12.21 11.50 15.32
CA LEU A 118 -12.75 12.59 14.51
C LEU A 118 -11.86 13.82 14.50
N GLN A 119 -11.14 14.12 15.60
CA GLN A 119 -10.10 15.14 15.62
C GLN A 119 -8.92 14.73 14.75
N LEU A 120 -8.41 13.51 14.92
CA LEU A 120 -7.26 12.97 14.19
C LEU A 120 -7.46 13.04 12.68
N VAL A 121 -8.66 12.69 12.20
CA VAL A 121 -8.99 12.72 10.76
C VAL A 121 -9.63 14.03 10.30
N ASN A 122 -9.60 15.08 11.13
CA ASN A 122 -10.12 16.42 10.81
C ASN A 122 -11.58 16.40 10.28
N LEU A 123 -12.47 15.74 11.04
CA LEU A 123 -13.90 15.63 10.70
C LEU A 123 -14.82 16.15 11.83
N VAL A 124 -14.29 16.88 12.81
CA VAL A 124 -15.07 17.39 13.95
C VAL A 124 -16.24 18.25 13.48
N GLU A 125 -15.98 19.22 12.59
CA GLU A 125 -17.00 20.14 12.09
C GLU A 125 -18.06 19.43 11.22
N ALA A 126 -17.70 18.32 10.58
CA ALA A 126 -18.60 17.55 9.73
C ALA A 126 -19.29 16.39 10.46
N ARG A 127 -19.01 16.18 11.77
CA ARG A 127 -19.42 14.98 12.53
C ARG A 127 -20.91 14.64 12.47
N LYS A 128 -21.76 15.67 12.39
CA LYS A 128 -23.23 15.57 12.35
C LYS A 128 -23.79 15.57 10.92
N ARG A 129 -22.96 15.79 9.91
CA ARG A 129 -23.40 15.82 8.52
C ARG A 129 -23.57 14.39 7.98
N PRO A 130 -24.66 14.08 7.25
CA PRO A 130 -24.86 12.77 6.62
C PRO A 130 -23.72 12.39 5.68
N LEU A 131 -23.28 11.12 5.74
CA LEU A 131 -22.18 10.58 4.96
C LEU A 131 -22.43 10.58 3.45
N GLY A 132 -23.69 10.53 3.03
CA GLY A 132 -24.08 10.67 1.63
C GLY A 132 -23.65 11.99 1.00
N GLY A 133 -23.51 13.06 1.80
CA GLY A 133 -23.02 14.36 1.37
C GLY A 133 -21.50 14.56 1.47
N PHE A 134 -20.73 13.53 1.89
CA PHE A 134 -19.28 13.64 2.01
C PHE A 134 -18.58 13.53 0.66
N SER A 135 -17.47 14.26 0.49
CA SER A 135 -16.56 14.06 -0.63
C SER A 135 -15.88 12.68 -0.54
N GLY A 136 -15.22 12.24 -1.62
CA GLY A 136 -14.42 11.01 -1.62
C GLY A 136 -13.38 11.00 -0.51
N GLY A 137 -12.62 12.08 -0.37
CA GLY A 137 -11.62 12.24 0.67
C GLY A 137 -12.21 12.26 2.09
N MET A 138 -13.38 12.90 2.30
CA MET A 138 -14.06 12.85 3.59
C MET A 138 -14.52 11.43 3.94
N ARG A 139 -15.06 10.68 2.99
CA ARG A 139 -15.42 9.25 3.20
C ARG A 139 -14.20 8.41 3.53
N GLN A 140 -13.10 8.61 2.83
CA GLN A 140 -11.84 7.92 3.10
C GLN A 140 -11.36 8.17 4.53
N ARG A 141 -11.44 9.42 5.02
CA ARG A 141 -11.09 9.78 6.40
C ARG A 141 -11.98 9.10 7.44
N VAL A 142 -13.29 8.96 7.17
CA VAL A 142 -14.17 8.14 8.03
C VAL A 142 -13.74 6.68 8.02
N GLY A 143 -13.36 6.15 6.85
CA GLY A 143 -12.82 4.79 6.72
C GLY A 143 -11.54 4.56 7.53
N ILE A 144 -10.66 5.55 7.56
CA ILE A 144 -9.45 5.52 8.42
C ILE A 144 -9.85 5.51 9.90
N ALA A 145 -10.77 6.38 10.31
CA ALA A 145 -11.24 6.44 11.69
C ALA A 145 -11.85 5.10 12.13
N GLN A 146 -12.70 4.46 11.29
CA GLN A 146 -13.28 3.15 11.61
C GLN A 146 -12.21 2.05 11.70
N ALA A 147 -11.17 2.08 10.88
CA ALA A 147 -10.10 1.09 10.93
C ALA A 147 -9.27 1.20 12.23
N LEU A 148 -9.19 2.40 12.82
CA LEU A 148 -8.46 2.69 14.05
C LEU A 148 -9.30 2.58 15.33
N LEU A 149 -10.59 2.25 15.23
CA LEU A 149 -11.56 2.36 16.32
C LEU A 149 -11.22 1.46 17.52
N ASN A 150 -10.78 0.22 17.26
CA ASN A 150 -10.42 -0.77 18.29
C ASN A 150 -8.92 -0.76 18.64
N ASP A 151 -8.22 0.33 18.39
CA ASP A 151 -6.78 0.45 18.64
C ASP A 151 -5.96 -0.74 18.10
N PRO A 152 -5.97 -0.96 16.78
CA PRO A 152 -5.50 -2.21 16.18
C PRO A 152 -3.98 -2.39 16.36
N ARG A 153 -3.59 -3.64 16.54
CA ARG A 153 -2.18 -4.08 16.49
C ARG A 153 -1.73 -4.46 15.07
N LEU A 154 -2.66 -4.92 14.24
CA LEU A 154 -2.48 -5.08 12.80
C LEU A 154 -3.41 -4.11 12.07
N LEU A 155 -2.85 -3.20 11.30
CA LEU A 155 -3.61 -2.28 10.44
C LEU A 155 -3.34 -2.62 8.98
N ILE A 156 -4.39 -2.91 8.24
CA ILE A 156 -4.33 -3.20 6.79
C ILE A 156 -5.09 -2.10 6.06
N VAL A 157 -4.42 -1.40 5.16
CA VAL A 157 -5.02 -0.31 4.37
C VAL A 157 -4.76 -0.53 2.88
N ASP A 158 -5.82 -0.65 2.11
CA ASP A 158 -5.78 -0.95 0.68
C ASP A 158 -6.06 0.32 -0.12
N GLU A 159 -5.04 0.84 -0.84
CA GLU A 159 -5.07 2.06 -1.67
C GLU A 159 -5.64 3.29 -0.92
N PRO A 160 -5.19 3.61 0.30
CA PRO A 160 -5.84 4.58 1.18
C PRO A 160 -5.73 6.03 0.72
N THR A 161 -4.80 6.34 -0.16
CA THR A 161 -4.53 7.69 -0.68
C THR A 161 -5.24 7.97 -2.00
N ALA A 162 -5.93 6.97 -2.56
CA ALA A 162 -6.70 7.15 -3.78
C ALA A 162 -7.83 8.17 -3.57
N GLY A 163 -7.84 9.22 -4.40
CA GLY A 163 -8.85 10.28 -4.33
C GLY A 163 -8.66 11.31 -3.20
N LEU A 164 -7.55 11.24 -2.45
CA LEU A 164 -7.14 12.30 -1.54
C LEU A 164 -6.41 13.42 -2.30
N ASP A 165 -6.62 14.65 -1.87
CA ASP A 165 -5.80 15.77 -2.33
C ASP A 165 -4.37 15.69 -1.75
N PRO A 166 -3.41 16.47 -2.27
CA PRO A 166 -2.02 16.39 -1.84
C PRO A 166 -1.81 16.64 -0.34
N GLU A 167 -2.55 17.59 0.26
CA GLU A 167 -2.43 17.91 1.67
C GLU A 167 -2.93 16.77 2.56
N GLU A 168 -4.10 16.20 2.24
CA GLU A 168 -4.67 15.07 2.95
C GLU A 168 -3.79 13.82 2.83
N ARG A 169 -3.14 13.62 1.67
CA ARG A 169 -2.18 12.52 1.46
C ARG A 169 -0.97 12.66 2.38
N VAL A 170 -0.41 13.87 2.53
CA VAL A 170 0.69 14.12 3.46
C VAL A 170 0.27 13.84 4.90
N ARG A 171 -0.91 14.33 5.31
CA ARG A 171 -1.44 14.08 6.67
C ARG A 171 -1.61 12.59 6.94
N PHE A 172 -2.14 11.85 5.96
CA PHE A 172 -2.32 10.41 6.11
C PHE A 172 -0.99 9.65 6.24
N ARG A 173 0.02 10.03 5.45
CA ARG A 173 1.37 9.44 5.56
C ARG A 173 1.98 9.67 6.93
N ASN A 174 1.89 10.91 7.45
CA ASN A 174 2.37 11.23 8.79
C ASN A 174 1.64 10.39 9.86
N LEU A 175 0.32 10.26 9.75
CA LEU A 175 -0.47 9.40 10.63
C LEU A 175 0.00 7.94 10.61
N LEU A 176 0.28 7.37 9.44
CA LEU A 176 0.80 5.99 9.35
C LEU A 176 2.18 5.86 9.99
N SER A 177 3.05 6.85 9.81
CA SER A 177 4.37 6.89 10.47
C SER A 177 4.24 6.94 11.99
N ASP A 178 3.36 7.78 12.52
CA ASP A 178 3.12 7.90 13.97
C ASP A 178 2.54 6.61 14.57
N LEU A 179 1.75 5.88 13.80
CA LEU A 179 1.14 4.61 14.21
C LEU A 179 2.11 3.42 14.18
N SER A 180 3.24 3.53 13.48
CA SER A 180 4.10 2.38 13.14
C SER A 180 4.91 1.78 14.31
N GLY A 181 5.07 2.50 15.44
CA GLY A 181 6.02 2.12 16.50
C GLY A 181 5.87 0.71 17.05
N GLU A 182 4.69 0.34 17.55
CA GLU A 182 4.42 -0.97 18.15
C GLU A 182 3.40 -1.82 17.34
N ARG A 183 3.10 -1.44 16.11
CA ARG A 183 2.07 -2.08 15.28
C ARG A 183 2.65 -2.62 14.00
N ILE A 184 1.99 -3.60 13.43
CA ILE A 184 2.21 -3.99 12.03
C ILE A 184 1.22 -3.21 11.18
N VAL A 185 1.72 -2.41 10.24
CA VAL A 185 0.91 -1.71 9.24
C VAL A 185 1.22 -2.28 7.87
N ILE A 186 0.21 -2.70 7.12
CA ILE A 186 0.34 -3.14 5.73
C ILE A 186 -0.37 -2.12 4.86
N LEU A 187 0.42 -1.38 4.08
CA LEU A 187 -0.05 -0.37 3.14
C LEU A 187 0.05 -0.91 1.71
N SER A 188 -1.07 -1.16 1.05
CA SER A 188 -1.09 -1.43 -0.38
C SER A 188 -1.23 -0.14 -1.16
N THR A 189 -0.37 0.04 -2.16
CA THR A 189 -0.50 1.14 -3.11
C THR A 189 0.24 0.82 -4.41
N HIS A 190 -0.11 1.53 -5.47
CA HIS A 190 0.66 1.57 -6.71
C HIS A 190 1.49 2.87 -6.82
N ILE A 191 1.41 3.75 -5.82
CA ILE A 191 2.09 5.05 -5.76
C ILE A 191 3.37 4.89 -4.95
N VAL A 192 4.52 4.92 -5.64
CA VAL A 192 5.84 4.70 -5.05
C VAL A 192 6.15 5.71 -3.94
N SER A 193 5.80 7.00 -4.14
CA SER A 193 6.07 8.06 -3.17
C SER A 193 5.33 7.91 -1.84
N ASP A 194 4.21 7.20 -1.79
CA ASP A 194 3.50 6.93 -0.53
C ASP A 194 4.24 5.90 0.31
N VAL A 195 4.83 4.90 -0.36
CA VAL A 195 5.64 3.87 0.28
C VAL A 195 6.99 4.43 0.74
N GLU A 196 7.65 5.21 -0.12
CA GLU A 196 8.95 5.85 0.17
C GLU A 196 8.92 6.70 1.43
N ALA A 197 7.81 7.39 1.66
CA ALA A 197 7.66 8.29 2.81
C ALA A 197 7.30 7.58 4.13
N THR A 198 6.85 6.32 4.10
CA THR A 198 6.25 5.68 5.29
C THR A 198 6.75 4.28 5.58
N ALA A 199 7.18 3.53 4.57
CA ALA A 199 7.48 2.12 4.73
C ALA A 199 8.87 1.88 5.34
N THR A 200 8.92 1.01 6.34
CA THR A 200 10.18 0.48 6.88
C THR A 200 10.67 -0.73 6.08
N ARG A 201 9.75 -1.40 5.38
CA ARG A 201 10.04 -2.51 4.44
C ARG A 201 9.11 -2.40 3.25
N ILE A 202 9.60 -2.82 2.08
CA ILE A 202 8.84 -2.83 0.84
C ILE A 202 8.79 -4.25 0.30
N ALA A 203 7.59 -4.78 0.09
CA ALA A 203 7.35 -6.03 -0.63
C ALA A 203 6.88 -5.71 -2.05
N LEU A 204 7.65 -6.13 -3.02
CA LEU A 204 7.32 -6.05 -4.44
C LEU A 204 6.56 -7.31 -4.85
N ILE A 205 5.36 -7.12 -5.40
CA ILE A 205 4.52 -8.24 -5.86
C ILE A 205 4.23 -8.11 -7.36
N ASP A 206 4.41 -9.21 -8.09
CA ASP A 206 4.01 -9.33 -9.50
C ASP A 206 3.37 -10.69 -9.76
N LYS A 207 2.26 -10.70 -10.50
CA LYS A 207 1.53 -11.92 -10.91
C LYS A 207 1.32 -12.92 -9.76
N GLY A 208 0.98 -12.39 -8.59
CA GLY A 208 0.67 -13.17 -7.40
C GLY A 208 1.89 -13.72 -6.63
N ARG A 209 3.10 -13.35 -7.00
CA ARG A 209 4.35 -13.79 -6.34
C ARG A 209 5.08 -12.65 -5.69
N LEU A 210 5.74 -12.93 -4.58
CA LEU A 210 6.68 -12.00 -3.97
C LEU A 210 7.95 -11.95 -4.83
N VAL A 211 8.28 -10.77 -5.36
CA VAL A 211 9.47 -10.53 -6.18
C VAL A 211 10.68 -10.20 -5.30
N ALA A 212 10.47 -9.31 -4.33
CA ALA A 212 11.49 -8.90 -3.37
C ALA A 212 10.80 -8.36 -2.09
N CYS A 213 11.49 -8.44 -0.96
CA CYS A 213 11.08 -7.75 0.26
C CYS A 213 12.33 -7.31 1.03
N SER A 214 12.54 -5.99 1.13
CA SER A 214 13.69 -5.39 1.81
C SER A 214 13.40 -3.99 2.32
N ALA A 215 14.35 -3.37 3.02
CA ALA A 215 14.29 -1.96 3.36
C ALA A 215 14.40 -1.10 2.09
N PRO A 216 13.82 0.12 2.08
CA PRO A 216 13.92 1.04 0.93
C PRO A 216 15.36 1.28 0.48
N GLU A 217 16.27 1.46 1.44
CA GLU A 217 17.69 1.73 1.21
C GLU A 217 18.37 0.58 0.44
N GLU A 218 18.06 -0.67 0.79
CA GLU A 218 18.60 -1.86 0.13
C GLU A 218 18.10 -1.98 -1.33
N LEU A 219 16.86 -1.54 -1.61
CA LEU A 219 16.34 -1.49 -2.98
C LEU A 219 17.09 -0.44 -3.81
N LEU A 220 17.38 0.72 -3.21
CA LEU A 220 18.12 1.80 -3.86
C LEU A 220 19.58 1.39 -4.13
N GLU A 221 20.23 0.76 -3.16
CA GLU A 221 21.62 0.26 -3.32
C GLU A 221 21.79 -0.67 -4.53
N ARG A 222 20.80 -1.55 -4.78
CA ARG A 222 20.84 -2.45 -5.94
C ARG A 222 20.71 -1.75 -7.29
N ALA A 223 20.15 -0.53 -7.29
CA ALA A 223 19.99 0.31 -8.48
C ALA A 223 21.16 1.32 -8.69
N LEU A 224 22.09 1.40 -7.73
CA LEU A 224 23.26 2.27 -7.86
C LEU A 224 24.08 1.94 -9.12
N GLY A 225 24.48 2.99 -9.86
CA GLY A 225 25.24 2.87 -11.10
C GLY A 225 24.46 2.33 -12.30
N LYS A 226 23.11 2.17 -12.17
CA LYS A 226 22.24 1.65 -13.24
C LYS A 226 21.16 2.65 -13.66
N VAL A 227 21.21 3.89 -13.17
CA VAL A 227 20.24 4.94 -13.51
C VAL A 227 20.96 6.05 -14.24
N TRP A 228 20.40 6.42 -15.39
CA TRP A 228 21.01 7.33 -16.35
C TRP A 228 20.06 8.44 -16.72
N GLU A 229 20.58 9.67 -16.81
CA GLU A 229 19.83 10.81 -17.35
C GLU A 229 20.56 11.45 -18.54
N TRP A 230 19.79 11.87 -19.53
CA TRP A 230 20.28 12.65 -20.68
C TRP A 230 19.16 13.50 -21.26
N VAL A 231 19.52 14.48 -22.10
CA VAL A 231 18.56 15.27 -22.86
C VAL A 231 18.62 14.86 -24.32
N MET A 232 17.48 14.72 -24.97
CA MET A 232 17.36 14.39 -26.38
C MET A 232 16.17 15.07 -27.04
N PRO A 233 16.15 15.26 -28.37
CA PRO A 233 14.99 15.77 -29.11
C PRO A 233 13.76 14.87 -28.91
N SER A 234 12.57 15.49 -28.80
CA SER A 234 11.32 14.75 -28.61
C SER A 234 11.01 13.73 -29.72
N ALA A 235 11.41 14.03 -30.94
CA ALA A 235 11.23 13.14 -32.09
C ALA A 235 12.07 11.85 -31.98
N GLU A 236 13.29 11.95 -31.46
CA GLU A 236 14.19 10.79 -31.26
C GLU A 236 13.70 9.90 -30.13
N LEU A 237 13.14 10.47 -29.05
CA LEU A 237 12.60 9.70 -27.94
C LEU A 237 11.53 8.72 -28.41
N GLN A 238 10.62 9.16 -29.29
CA GLN A 238 9.55 8.31 -29.84
C GLN A 238 10.10 7.10 -30.60
N ALA A 239 11.20 7.29 -31.35
CA ALA A 239 11.84 6.21 -32.10
C ALA A 239 12.64 5.23 -31.23
N ARG A 240 13.15 5.68 -30.08
CA ARG A 240 14.01 4.88 -29.19
C ARG A 240 13.32 4.33 -27.94
N LYS A 241 12.02 4.56 -27.77
CA LYS A 241 11.28 4.08 -26.59
C LYS A 241 11.30 2.55 -26.43
N GLU A 242 11.32 1.84 -27.53
CA GLU A 242 11.43 0.38 -27.54
C GLU A 242 12.87 -0.01 -27.16
N GLY A 243 13.03 -0.74 -26.05
CA GLY A 243 14.34 -1.20 -25.53
C GLY A 243 14.90 -0.35 -24.38
N LEU A 244 14.23 0.75 -23.97
CA LEU A 244 14.62 1.53 -22.80
C LEU A 244 13.64 1.31 -21.65
N LEU A 245 14.16 1.03 -20.46
CA LEU A 245 13.36 1.01 -19.23
C LEU A 245 13.29 2.43 -18.66
N ILE A 246 12.39 3.25 -19.21
CA ILE A 246 12.24 4.67 -18.85
C ILE A 246 11.47 4.79 -17.55
N SER A 247 12.09 5.38 -16.52
CA SER A 247 11.47 5.70 -15.23
C SER A 247 10.90 7.12 -15.19
N GLY A 248 11.37 8.03 -16.02
CA GLY A 248 10.85 9.39 -16.05
C GLY A 248 11.19 10.15 -17.33
N THR A 249 10.32 11.10 -17.66
CA THR A 249 10.60 12.07 -18.74
C THR A 249 10.16 13.45 -18.29
N LEU A 250 10.99 14.48 -18.56
CA LEU A 250 10.69 15.87 -18.26
C LEU A 250 10.92 16.74 -19.50
N ARG A 251 9.87 17.40 -19.97
CA ARG A 251 10.00 18.38 -21.08
C ARG A 251 10.76 19.61 -20.64
N ARG A 252 11.70 20.03 -21.43
CA ARG A 252 12.51 21.24 -21.26
C ARG A 252 12.49 22.07 -22.54
N SER A 253 13.02 23.29 -22.49
CA SER A 253 13.16 24.18 -23.65
C SER A 253 14.14 23.63 -24.71
N ASP A 254 15.12 22.85 -24.29
CA ASP A 254 16.17 22.26 -25.10
C ASP A 254 15.89 20.81 -25.55
N GLY A 255 14.74 20.24 -25.16
CA GLY A 255 14.34 18.88 -25.52
C GLY A 255 13.56 18.16 -24.43
N VAL A 256 13.76 16.85 -24.33
CA VAL A 256 13.21 16.02 -23.28
C VAL A 256 14.35 15.42 -22.47
N ARG A 257 14.38 15.70 -21.17
CA ARG A 257 15.22 14.94 -20.25
C ARG A 257 14.58 13.58 -20.05
N VAL A 258 15.34 12.55 -20.31
CA VAL A 258 14.98 11.14 -20.14
C VAL A 258 15.73 10.60 -18.94
N ARG A 259 15.02 9.87 -18.08
CA ARG A 259 15.58 9.08 -16.98
C ARG A 259 15.27 7.62 -17.25
N ALA A 260 16.29 6.76 -17.25
CA ALA A 260 16.12 5.34 -17.56
C ALA A 260 17.03 4.46 -16.72
N VAL A 261 16.61 3.20 -16.55
CA VAL A 261 17.37 2.14 -15.88
C VAL A 261 18.00 1.24 -16.93
N ALA A 262 19.32 1.09 -16.89
CA ALA A 262 20.08 0.19 -17.77
C ALA A 262 21.40 -0.23 -17.10
N ALA A 263 21.91 -1.41 -17.45
CA ALA A 263 23.19 -1.91 -16.95
C ALA A 263 24.38 -1.05 -17.41
N GLU A 264 24.29 -0.49 -18.62
CA GLU A 264 25.30 0.38 -19.25
C GLU A 264 24.63 1.69 -19.73
N PRO A 265 25.44 2.75 -19.99
CA PRO A 265 24.89 4.01 -20.50
C PRO A 265 24.14 3.79 -21.83
N PRO A 266 22.82 4.12 -21.89
CA PRO A 266 22.01 3.89 -23.10
C PRO A 266 22.44 4.71 -24.31
N VAL A 267 23.11 5.84 -24.05
CA VAL A 267 23.67 6.75 -25.05
C VAL A 267 25.01 7.33 -24.53
N PRO A 268 25.94 7.74 -25.41
CA PRO A 268 27.26 8.24 -24.98
C PRO A 268 27.19 9.48 -24.06
N GLN A 269 26.13 10.30 -24.17
CA GLN A 269 25.95 11.50 -23.37
C GLN A 269 25.12 11.26 -22.09
N ALA A 270 24.75 10.01 -21.78
CA ALA A 270 24.02 9.70 -20.56
C ALA A 270 24.93 9.85 -19.34
N GLU A 271 24.44 10.56 -18.34
CA GLU A 271 25.10 10.76 -17.06
C GLU A 271 24.51 9.85 -16.01
N ALA A 272 25.36 9.20 -15.21
CA ALA A 272 24.90 8.39 -14.08
C ALA A 272 24.35 9.31 -12.99
N VAL A 273 23.16 8.96 -12.48
CA VAL A 273 22.49 9.70 -11.41
C VAL A 273 22.13 8.79 -10.24
N ALA A 274 21.91 9.38 -9.06
CA ALA A 274 21.44 8.64 -7.91
C ALA A 274 20.04 8.04 -8.18
N PRO A 275 19.81 6.76 -7.86
CA PRO A 275 18.51 6.15 -8.01
C PRO A 275 17.48 6.71 -7.04
N ASN A 276 16.21 6.72 -7.44
CA ASN A 276 15.07 6.86 -6.57
C ASN A 276 14.31 5.53 -6.47
N LEU A 277 13.31 5.47 -5.61
CA LEU A 277 12.56 4.24 -5.39
C LEU A 277 11.78 3.77 -6.64
N GLU A 278 11.36 4.71 -7.51
CA GLU A 278 10.68 4.38 -8.77
C GLU A 278 11.61 3.65 -9.75
N ASP A 279 12.88 4.07 -9.84
CA ASP A 279 13.91 3.39 -10.62
C ASP A 279 14.15 1.97 -10.09
N ALA A 280 14.33 1.85 -8.78
CA ALA A 280 14.56 0.57 -8.12
C ALA A 280 13.37 -0.38 -8.33
N TYR A 281 12.14 0.12 -8.18
CA TYR A 281 10.92 -0.64 -8.46
C TYR A 281 10.89 -1.16 -9.90
N LEU A 282 11.07 -0.28 -10.88
CA LEU A 282 11.08 -0.66 -12.30
C LEU A 282 12.18 -1.69 -12.61
N MET A 283 13.37 -1.50 -12.07
CA MET A 283 14.48 -2.45 -12.22
C MET A 283 14.11 -3.85 -11.72
N HIS A 284 13.59 -3.96 -10.50
CA HIS A 284 13.20 -5.24 -9.92
C HIS A 284 12.07 -5.91 -10.69
N MET A 285 11.08 -5.14 -11.15
CA MET A 285 9.96 -5.64 -11.94
C MET A 285 10.42 -6.12 -13.33
N ALA A 286 11.32 -5.41 -13.99
CA ALA A 286 11.91 -5.82 -15.26
C ALA A 286 12.75 -7.09 -15.10
N ALA A 287 13.59 -7.17 -14.08
CA ALA A 287 14.39 -8.35 -13.78
C ALA A 287 13.51 -9.59 -13.52
N SER A 288 12.43 -9.46 -12.76
CA SER A 288 11.51 -10.58 -12.49
C SER A 288 10.78 -11.10 -13.74
N ARG A 289 10.65 -10.26 -14.76
CA ARG A 289 10.03 -10.58 -16.05
C ARG A 289 11.02 -11.01 -17.13
N GLY A 290 12.34 -10.95 -16.83
CA GLY A 290 13.40 -11.21 -17.82
C GLY A 290 13.46 -10.15 -18.93
N THR A 291 13.07 -8.92 -18.65
CA THR A 291 12.98 -7.79 -19.61
C THR A 291 13.94 -6.64 -19.26
N MET A 292 14.97 -6.91 -18.45
CA MET A 292 16.04 -5.92 -18.22
C MET A 292 16.79 -5.64 -19.53
N PRO A 293 16.91 -4.35 -19.95
CA PRO A 293 17.66 -3.97 -21.13
C PRO A 293 19.18 -4.06 -20.90
#